data_fb444171eb1791b90318ca4b2dc45e42
#
_entry.id   fb444171eb1791b90318ca4b2dc45e42
#
_cell.length_a   1.000
_cell.length_b   1.000
_cell.length_c   1.000
_cell.angle_alpha   90.00
_cell.angle_beta   90.00
_cell.angle_gamma   90.00
#
_symmetry.space_group_name_H-M   'P 1'
#
loop_
_entity.id
_entity.type
_entity.pdbx_description
1 polymer ?
#
loop_
_entity_poly.entity_id
_entity_poly.type
_entity_poly.pdbx_seq_one_letter_code
_entity_poly.pdbx_strand_id
1 'polypeptide(L)'
;MDTAIAYEKVRRIIDEMNLDAILITDRYNMRYIASYRGEGVIVLAGSGKTVITDSRYTEQVQRECEGYECADIAGKGYVACISSILDGQRKNSGNLRVGFENLSISYREYSEYSTGIFGVEWISLDGKLDSLREIKTDEEIE
;
A
#
# COMPACT_ATOMS: atom_id res chain seq x y z
N MET A 1 -4.51 2.24 -18.50
CA MET A 1 -3.53 2.83 -17.59
C MET A 1 -2.43 1.82 -17.31
N ASP A 2 -1.19 2.23 -17.39
CA ASP A 2 -0.06 1.33 -17.17
C ASP A 2 0.33 1.31 -15.69
N THR A 3 0.00 0.21 -15.01
CA THR A 3 0.30 0.05 -13.58
C THR A 3 1.79 -0.14 -13.33
N ALA A 4 2.56 -0.59 -14.31
CA ALA A 4 4.01 -0.70 -14.15
C ALA A 4 4.66 0.68 -14.03
N ILE A 5 4.20 1.66 -14.81
CA ILE A 5 4.67 3.04 -14.71
C ILE A 5 4.27 3.64 -13.36
N ALA A 6 3.03 3.40 -12.93
CA ALA A 6 2.56 3.87 -11.63
C ALA A 6 3.39 3.29 -10.49
N TYR A 7 3.68 1.99 -10.54
CA TYR A 7 4.51 1.34 -9.54
C TYR A 7 5.91 1.95 -9.47
N GLU A 8 6.52 2.23 -10.63
CA GLU A 8 7.85 2.83 -10.67
C GLU A 8 7.86 4.23 -10.03
N LYS A 9 6.81 5.01 -10.25
CA LYS A 9 6.69 6.33 -9.63
C LYS A 9 6.60 6.22 -8.11
N VAL A 10 5.85 5.24 -7.60
CA VAL A 10 5.73 5.01 -6.17
C VAL A 10 7.05 4.49 -5.60
N ARG A 11 7.76 3.64 -6.34
CA ARG A 11 9.09 3.16 -5.92
C ARG A 11 10.07 4.32 -5.74
N ARG A 12 10.00 5.34 -6.59
CA ARG A 12 10.85 6.53 -6.42
C ARG A 12 10.55 7.25 -5.11
N ILE A 13 9.27 7.35 -4.74
CA ILE A 13 8.90 7.94 -3.45
C ILE A 13 9.47 7.12 -2.29
N ILE A 14 9.35 5.80 -2.37
CA ILE A 14 9.90 4.90 -1.37
C ILE A 14 11.41 5.14 -1.21
N ASP A 15 12.13 5.23 -2.32
CA ASP A 15 13.56 5.42 -2.31
C ASP A 15 13.95 6.82 -1.81
N GLU A 16 13.27 7.86 -2.29
CA GLU A 16 13.55 9.25 -1.89
C GLU A 16 13.29 9.50 -0.41
N MET A 17 12.26 8.89 0.14
CA MET A 17 11.90 9.04 1.55
C MET A 17 12.58 8.01 2.44
N ASN A 18 13.36 7.11 1.86
CA ASN A 18 14.05 6.05 2.58
C ASN A 18 13.07 5.19 3.39
N LEU A 19 12.04 4.71 2.71
CA LEU A 19 11.01 3.88 3.33
C LEU A 19 11.31 2.40 3.11
N ASP A 20 10.92 1.58 4.09
CA ASP A 20 10.99 0.12 3.96
C ASP A 20 9.72 -0.43 3.32
N ALA A 21 8.61 0.29 3.49
CA ALA A 21 7.33 -0.13 2.96
C ALA A 21 6.39 1.07 2.82
N ILE A 22 5.33 0.87 2.05
CA ILE A 22 4.25 1.84 1.93
C ILE A 22 2.92 1.11 2.10
N LEU A 23 2.00 1.74 2.84
CA LEU A 23 0.64 1.25 3.02
C LEU A 23 -0.30 2.17 2.27
N ILE A 24 -1.02 1.63 1.29
CA ILE A 24 -1.94 2.39 0.46
C ILE A 24 -3.36 2.04 0.87
N THR A 25 -4.11 3.02 1.34
CA THR A 25 -5.47 2.85 1.83
C THR A 25 -6.50 3.61 1.01
N ASP A 26 -6.07 4.62 0.25
CA ASP A 26 -6.98 5.41 -0.58
C ASP A 26 -7.38 4.61 -1.82
N ARG A 27 -8.69 4.51 -2.06
CA ARG A 27 -9.20 3.72 -3.18
C ARG A 27 -8.76 4.23 -4.55
N TYR A 28 -8.59 5.53 -4.70
CA TYR A 28 -8.15 6.10 -5.99
C TYR A 28 -6.70 5.76 -6.25
N ASN A 29 -5.88 5.75 -5.20
CA ASN A 29 -4.47 5.39 -5.34
C ASN A 29 -4.31 3.88 -5.56
N MET A 30 -5.14 3.05 -4.93
CA MET A 30 -5.14 1.61 -5.21
C MET A 30 -5.51 1.33 -6.67
N ARG A 31 -6.48 2.07 -7.19
CA ARG A 31 -6.86 1.96 -8.58
C ARG A 31 -5.74 2.41 -9.52
N TYR A 32 -5.07 3.50 -9.16
CA TYR A 32 -3.97 4.04 -9.96
C TYR A 32 -2.79 3.06 -10.04
N ILE A 33 -2.37 2.50 -8.90
CA ILE A 33 -1.16 1.68 -8.85
C ILE A 33 -1.40 0.23 -9.25
N ALA A 34 -2.57 -0.32 -8.99
CA ALA A 34 -2.83 -1.75 -9.15
C ALA A 34 -4.07 -2.08 -9.97
N SER A 35 -4.79 -1.10 -10.46
CA SER A 35 -6.09 -1.27 -11.12
C SER A 35 -7.12 -1.93 -10.21
N TYR A 36 -6.94 -1.85 -8.90
CA TYR A 36 -7.84 -2.49 -7.95
C TYR A 36 -9.03 -1.59 -7.64
N ARG A 37 -10.23 -2.10 -7.81
CA ARG A 37 -11.48 -1.36 -7.56
C ARG A 37 -12.30 -1.89 -6.40
N GLY A 38 -11.80 -2.88 -5.68
CA GLY A 38 -12.47 -3.44 -4.52
C GLY A 38 -12.10 -2.75 -3.22
N GLU A 39 -12.46 -3.38 -2.12
CA GLU A 39 -12.10 -2.91 -0.78
C GLU A 39 -10.84 -3.61 -0.30
N GLY A 40 -10.07 -2.93 0.54
CA GLY A 40 -8.87 -3.49 1.11
C GLY A 40 -7.79 -2.46 1.26
N VAL A 41 -6.56 -2.93 1.40
CA VAL A 41 -5.37 -2.09 1.46
C VAL A 41 -4.27 -2.74 0.63
N ILE A 42 -3.32 -1.94 0.16
CA ILE A 42 -2.17 -2.45 -0.56
C ILE A 42 -0.92 -2.17 0.25
N VAL A 43 -0.05 -3.18 0.36
CA VAL A 43 1.26 -3.03 1.00
C VAL A 43 2.33 -3.29 -0.05
N LEU A 44 3.21 -2.32 -0.21
CA LEU A 44 4.41 -2.46 -1.02
C LEU A 44 5.60 -2.53 -0.06
N ALA A 45 6.24 -3.68 0.04
CA ALA A 45 7.31 -3.91 1.00
C ALA A 45 8.44 -4.68 0.31
N GLY A 46 9.62 -4.07 0.26
CA GLY A 46 10.72 -4.62 -0.52
C GLY A 46 10.31 -4.74 -1.99
N SER A 47 10.43 -5.92 -2.57
CA SER A 47 9.94 -6.19 -3.93
C SER A 47 8.52 -6.74 -3.94
N GLY A 48 7.91 -6.95 -2.77
CA GLY A 48 6.58 -7.53 -2.65
C GLY A 48 5.47 -6.53 -2.89
N LYS A 49 4.43 -6.98 -3.56
CA LYS A 49 3.22 -6.20 -3.85
C LYS A 49 2.03 -7.05 -3.43
N THR A 50 1.32 -6.64 -2.39
CA THR A 50 0.23 -7.42 -1.83
C THR A 50 -1.03 -6.60 -1.67
N VAL A 51 -2.15 -7.13 -2.15
CA VAL A 51 -3.48 -6.59 -1.84
C VAL A 51 -4.04 -7.41 -0.69
N ILE A 52 -4.38 -6.74 0.41
CA ILE A 52 -5.01 -7.38 1.56
C ILE A 52 -6.49 -7.07 1.49
N THR A 53 -7.32 -8.10 1.47
CA THR A 53 -8.77 -7.92 1.37
C THR A 53 -9.48 -9.12 2.00
N ASP A 54 -10.82 -9.13 1.96
CA ASP A 54 -11.57 -10.28 2.44
C ASP A 54 -11.98 -11.21 1.27
N SER A 55 -12.54 -12.36 1.61
CA SER A 55 -12.84 -13.41 0.63
C SER A 55 -13.79 -12.98 -0.48
N ARG A 56 -14.58 -11.93 -0.26
CA ARG A 56 -15.50 -11.42 -1.30
C ARG A 56 -14.75 -10.85 -2.49
N TYR A 57 -13.49 -10.43 -2.31
CA TYR A 57 -12.73 -9.72 -3.35
C TYR A 57 -11.50 -10.47 -3.85
N THR A 58 -11.19 -11.66 -3.30
CA THR A 58 -9.95 -12.36 -3.69
C THR A 58 -9.89 -12.69 -5.17
N GLU A 59 -11.02 -13.12 -5.75
CA GLU A 59 -11.11 -13.39 -7.16
C GLU A 59 -10.92 -12.12 -8.00
N GLN A 60 -11.49 -11.00 -7.52
CA GLN A 60 -11.34 -9.71 -8.19
C GLN A 60 -9.88 -9.26 -8.22
N VAL A 61 -9.14 -9.46 -7.12
CA VAL A 61 -7.71 -9.15 -7.07
C VAL A 61 -6.95 -9.95 -8.12
N GLN A 62 -7.22 -11.23 -8.22
CA GLN A 62 -6.56 -12.09 -9.20
C GLN A 62 -6.84 -11.65 -10.64
N ARG A 63 -8.02 -11.13 -10.88
CA ARG A 63 -8.43 -10.68 -12.20
C ARG A 63 -7.90 -9.29 -12.55
N GLU A 64 -7.91 -8.37 -11.58
CA GLU A 64 -7.58 -6.94 -11.82
C GLU A 64 -6.12 -6.59 -11.57
N CYS A 65 -5.47 -7.26 -10.63
CA CYS A 65 -4.19 -6.80 -10.10
C CYS A 65 -3.05 -7.71 -10.53
N GLU A 66 -2.66 -7.60 -11.80
CA GLU A 66 -1.56 -8.38 -12.34
C GLU A 66 -0.27 -8.10 -11.58
N GLY A 67 0.41 -9.16 -11.17
CA GLY A 67 1.68 -9.05 -10.47
C GLY A 67 1.55 -8.85 -8.96
N TYR A 68 0.33 -8.78 -8.43
CA TYR A 68 0.10 -8.62 -7.00
C TYR A 68 -0.29 -9.95 -6.36
N GLU A 69 0.20 -10.17 -5.15
CA GLU A 69 -0.28 -11.24 -4.31
C GLU A 69 -1.55 -10.80 -3.60
N CYS A 70 -2.38 -11.75 -3.22
CA CYS A 70 -3.60 -11.48 -2.48
C CYS A 70 -3.51 -12.14 -1.11
N ALA A 71 -3.72 -11.35 -0.06
CA ALA A 71 -3.80 -11.84 1.30
C ALA A 71 -5.24 -11.68 1.80
N ASP A 72 -5.84 -12.79 2.25
CA ASP A 72 -7.19 -12.79 2.78
C ASP A 72 -7.12 -12.56 4.29
N ILE A 73 -7.92 -11.64 4.80
CA ILE A 73 -7.94 -11.33 6.23
C ILE A 73 -8.60 -12.43 7.07
N ALA A 74 -9.18 -13.45 6.48
CA ALA A 74 -9.97 -14.52 7.08
C ALA A 74 -9.65 -14.78 8.55
N GLY A 75 -10.47 -14.24 9.47
CA GLY A 75 -10.33 -14.45 10.90
C GLY A 75 -9.20 -13.69 11.58
N LYS A 76 -8.30 -13.04 10.84
CA LYS A 76 -7.13 -12.32 11.40
C LYS A 76 -7.32 -10.81 11.47
N GLY A 77 -7.97 -10.24 10.45
CA GLY A 77 -8.11 -8.80 10.31
C GLY A 77 -6.93 -8.15 9.57
N TYR A 78 -7.11 -6.88 9.23
CA TYR A 78 -6.12 -6.13 8.45
C TYR A 78 -4.81 -5.91 9.21
N VAL A 79 -4.89 -5.57 10.48
CA VAL A 79 -3.70 -5.30 11.30
C VAL A 79 -2.76 -6.50 11.32
N ALA A 80 -3.30 -7.70 11.55
CA ALA A 80 -2.48 -8.91 11.60
C ALA A 80 -1.85 -9.23 10.25
N CYS A 81 -2.58 -9.03 9.14
CA CYS A 81 -2.04 -9.26 7.80
C CYS A 81 -0.94 -8.27 7.46
N ILE A 82 -1.14 -7.00 7.76
CA ILE A 82 -0.12 -5.97 7.54
C ILE A 82 1.13 -6.29 8.34
N SER A 83 0.95 -6.60 9.63
CA SER A 83 2.06 -6.92 10.52
C SER A 83 2.87 -8.11 10.01
N SER A 84 2.20 -9.15 9.54
CA SER A 84 2.84 -10.35 9.01
C SER A 84 3.71 -10.01 7.77
N ILE A 85 3.19 -9.19 6.86
CA ILE A 85 3.94 -8.78 5.68
C ILE A 85 5.16 -7.95 6.07
N LEU A 86 4.99 -7.01 7.00
CA LEU A 86 6.09 -6.16 7.45
C LEU A 86 7.16 -6.96 8.19
N ASP A 87 6.76 -7.96 8.95
CA ASP A 87 7.72 -8.83 9.65
C ASP A 87 8.68 -9.50 8.68
N GLY A 88 8.24 -9.82 7.48
CA GLY A 88 9.09 -10.39 6.44
C GLY A 88 10.20 -9.44 5.97
N GLN A 89 10.09 -8.14 6.26
CA GLN A 89 11.07 -7.15 5.86
C GLN A 89 12.06 -6.80 6.98
N ARG A 90 11.84 -7.32 8.18
CA ARG A 90 12.72 -7.00 9.31
C ARG A 90 14.04 -7.73 9.18
N LYS A 91 15.12 -6.96 9.16
CA LYS A 91 16.49 -7.51 9.03
C LYS A 91 17.27 -7.37 10.33
N ASN A 92 16.95 -6.39 11.13
CA ASN A 92 17.64 -6.06 12.36
C ASN A 92 16.61 -5.64 13.42
N SER A 93 17.09 -5.30 14.61
CA SER A 93 16.23 -4.86 15.70
C SER A 93 15.67 -3.43 15.54
N GLY A 94 16.02 -2.73 14.46
CA GLY A 94 15.55 -1.38 14.23
C GLY A 94 14.11 -1.33 13.74
N ASN A 95 13.50 -0.15 13.86
CA ASN A 95 12.15 0.08 13.37
C ASN A 95 12.13 0.15 11.84
N LEU A 96 11.06 -0.38 11.26
CA LEU A 96 10.78 -0.19 9.84
C LEU A 96 10.19 1.21 9.62
N ARG A 97 10.58 1.84 8.54
CA ARG A 97 9.98 3.12 8.13
C ARG A 97 8.87 2.81 7.13
N VAL A 98 7.63 3.07 7.50
CA VAL A 98 6.46 2.75 6.68
C VAL A 98 5.70 4.02 6.36
N GLY A 99 5.57 4.32 5.07
CA GLY A 99 4.78 5.45 4.61
C GLY A 99 3.30 5.10 4.63
N PHE A 100 2.47 6.06 5.02
CA PHE A 100 1.02 5.87 5.02
C PHE A 100 0.31 7.13 4.57
N GLU A 101 -0.92 6.95 4.11
CA GLU A 101 -1.71 8.04 3.55
C GLU A 101 -2.48 8.79 4.62
N ASN A 102 -1.77 9.69 5.31
CA ASN A 102 -2.32 10.42 6.45
C ASN A 102 -3.50 11.33 6.09
N LEU A 103 -3.63 11.73 4.82
CA LEU A 103 -4.72 12.61 4.40
C LEU A 103 -6.01 11.86 4.09
N SER A 104 -5.95 10.55 3.92
CA SER A 104 -7.13 9.75 3.58
C SER A 104 -7.51 8.72 4.64
N ILE A 105 -6.56 8.33 5.49
CA ILE A 105 -6.82 7.36 6.54
C ILE A 105 -7.58 8.04 7.69
N SER A 106 -8.53 7.32 8.30
CA SER A 106 -9.22 7.85 9.47
C SER A 106 -8.32 7.80 10.70
N TYR A 107 -8.62 8.63 11.68
CA TYR A 107 -7.90 8.58 12.95
C TYR A 107 -8.03 7.20 13.60
N ARG A 108 -9.21 6.60 13.51
CA ARG A 108 -9.45 5.27 14.07
C ARG A 108 -8.56 4.22 13.43
N GLU A 109 -8.48 4.22 12.10
CA GLU A 109 -7.64 3.28 11.37
C GLU A 109 -6.17 3.47 11.72
N TYR A 110 -5.70 4.71 11.72
CA TYR A 110 -4.33 5.01 12.10
C TYR A 110 -4.02 4.53 13.52
N SER A 111 -4.95 4.77 14.45
CA SER A 111 -4.82 4.34 15.83
C SER A 111 -4.70 2.82 15.94
N GLU A 112 -5.53 2.10 15.19
CA GLU A 112 -5.48 0.63 15.17
C GLU A 112 -4.16 0.11 14.62
N TYR A 113 -3.68 0.71 13.54
CA TYR A 113 -2.41 0.29 12.93
C TYR A 113 -1.22 0.63 13.84
N SER A 114 -1.18 1.85 14.36
CA SER A 114 -0.03 2.29 15.17
C SER A 114 0.06 1.58 16.51
N THR A 115 -1.07 1.17 17.09
CA THR A 115 -1.07 0.44 18.36
C THR A 115 -0.93 -1.06 18.16
N GLY A 116 -1.38 -1.60 17.04
CA GLY A 116 -1.39 -3.05 16.79
C GLY A 116 -0.18 -3.57 16.04
N ILE A 117 0.63 -2.71 15.45
CA ILE A 117 1.82 -3.10 14.69
C ILE A 117 3.04 -2.47 15.33
N PHE A 118 3.92 -3.31 15.87
CA PHE A 118 5.07 -2.84 16.62
C PHE A 118 6.30 -2.68 15.74
N GLY A 119 7.25 -1.85 16.20
CA GLY A 119 8.52 -1.69 15.53
C GLY A 119 8.41 -0.95 14.19
N VAL A 120 7.50 0.01 14.12
CA VAL A 120 7.29 0.80 12.91
C VAL A 120 7.36 2.29 13.25
N GLU A 121 8.12 3.01 12.45
CA GLU A 121 8.06 4.47 12.40
C GLU A 121 7.13 4.85 11.26
N TRP A 122 5.97 5.42 11.60
CA TRP A 122 4.94 5.76 10.61
C TRP A 122 5.25 7.13 10.01
N ILE A 123 5.43 7.15 8.69
CA ILE A 123 5.83 8.35 7.96
C ILE A 123 4.65 8.86 7.14
N SER A 124 4.24 10.09 7.38
CA SER A 124 3.14 10.70 6.63
C SER A 124 3.56 11.00 5.20
N LEU A 125 2.76 10.59 4.24
CA LEU A 125 3.05 10.82 2.82
C LEU A 125 2.57 12.18 2.34
N ASP A 126 1.70 12.84 3.10
CA ASP A 126 1.25 14.23 2.85
C ASP A 126 0.74 14.47 1.43
N GLY A 127 0.03 13.48 0.89
CA GLY A 127 -0.56 13.62 -0.45
C GLY A 127 0.39 13.34 -1.60
N LYS A 128 1.58 12.82 -1.36
CA LYS A 128 2.55 12.54 -2.43
C LYS A 128 2.02 11.54 -3.46
N LEU A 129 1.26 10.54 -3.04
CA LEU A 129 0.65 9.60 -3.98
C LEU A 129 -0.45 10.26 -4.79
N ASP A 130 -1.25 11.11 -4.14
CA ASP A 130 -2.31 11.85 -4.85
C ASP A 130 -1.73 12.72 -5.95
N SER A 131 -0.59 13.35 -5.67
CA SER A 131 0.10 14.19 -6.66
C SER A 131 0.53 13.40 -7.90
N LEU A 132 0.86 12.13 -7.75
CA LEU A 132 1.22 11.29 -8.90
C LEU A 132 0.07 11.15 -9.89
N ARG A 133 -1.18 11.06 -9.39
CA ARG A 133 -2.36 10.95 -10.24
C ARG A 133 -2.66 12.23 -11.00
N GLU A 134 -2.23 13.35 -10.48
CA GLU A 134 -2.45 14.67 -11.09
C GLU A 134 -1.44 14.97 -12.20
N ILE A 135 -0.30 14.29 -12.20
CA ILE A 135 0.73 14.47 -13.21
C ILE A 135 0.39 13.62 -14.42
N LYS A 136 -0.01 14.28 -15.51
CA LYS A 136 -0.33 13.58 -16.75
C LYS A 136 0.88 13.55 -17.65
N THR A 137 1.18 12.38 -18.19
CA THR A 137 2.17 12.27 -19.26
C THR A 137 1.50 12.66 -20.58
N ASP A 138 2.29 12.84 -21.63
CA ASP A 138 1.73 13.13 -22.96
C ASP A 138 0.76 12.04 -23.41
N GLU A 139 1.00 10.81 -23.02
CA GLU A 139 0.14 9.68 -23.34
C GLU A 139 -1.18 9.73 -22.60
N GLU A 140 -1.21 10.29 -21.40
CA GLU A 140 -2.41 10.39 -20.58
C GLU A 140 -3.30 11.58 -20.95
N ILE A 141 -2.73 12.57 -21.59
CA ILE A 141 -3.45 13.80 -21.95
C ILE A 141 -4.44 13.56 -23.10
N GLU A 142 -4.22 12.58 -23.89
CA GLU A 142 -5.11 12.25 -25.03
C GLU A 142 -6.45 11.60 -24.55
#